data_8d73d4b111cbefe2cc9f83cd1b22fd79
#
_entry.id   8d73d4b111cbefe2cc9f83cd1b22fd79
#
_cell.length_a   1.000
_cell.length_b   1.000
_cell.length_c   1.000
_cell.angle_alpha   90.00
_cell.angle_beta   90.00
_cell.angle_gamma   90.00
#
_symmetry.space_group_name_H-M   'P 1'
#
loop_
_entity.id
_entity.type
_entity.pdbx_description
1 polymer ?
#
loop_
_entity_poly.entity_id
_entity_poly.type
_entity_poly.pdbx_seq_one_letter_code
_entity_poly.pdbx_strand_id
1 'polypeptide(L)'
;MKKAENVKEFVERIDATKKVNPKDLSSDQDLTIAIMNLISIEEHLVFSGAKTGKTSFYDLIEDVRETRKKLMMKIIPSYEGEVWCISKHLLASSMRLMEVGTKQQSLGNIEQAYDLFNKAYDLYCLFWGLNMNMLSVDDVKWVKDSA
;
A
#
# COMPACT_ATOMS: atom_id res chain seq x y z
N MET A 1 6.73 -17.53 2.73
CA MET A 1 5.43 -17.98 3.27
C MET A 1 5.38 -17.96 4.78
N LYS A 2 6.30 -18.62 5.50
CA LYS A 2 6.38 -18.54 6.97
C LYS A 2 6.52 -17.09 7.48
N LYS A 3 7.26 -16.24 6.76
CA LYS A 3 7.43 -14.83 7.15
C LYS A 3 6.14 -14.01 6.94
N ALA A 4 5.36 -14.32 5.92
CA ALA A 4 4.09 -13.64 5.68
C ALA A 4 3.04 -13.98 6.75
N GLU A 5 3.00 -15.23 7.23
CA GLU A 5 2.14 -15.65 8.33
C GLU A 5 2.53 -14.94 9.63
N ASN A 6 3.84 -14.84 9.93
CA ASN A 6 4.33 -14.12 11.08
C ASN A 6 3.99 -12.61 11.01
N VAL A 7 4.00 -12.03 9.82
CA VAL A 7 3.61 -10.64 9.63
C VAL A 7 2.11 -10.45 9.88
N LYS A 8 1.27 -11.36 9.40
CA LYS A 8 -0.18 -11.32 9.70
C LYS A 8 -0.44 -11.38 11.20
N GLU A 9 0.15 -12.32 11.90
CA GLU A 9 0.04 -12.43 13.36
C GLU A 9 0.49 -11.16 14.06
N PHE A 10 1.55 -10.54 13.57
CA PHE A 10 2.06 -9.30 14.12
C PHE A 10 1.11 -8.14 13.89
N VAL A 11 0.55 -7.99 12.69
CA VAL A 11 -0.45 -6.97 12.38
C VAL A 11 -1.69 -7.17 13.24
N GLU A 12 -2.13 -8.41 13.43
CA GLU A 12 -3.25 -8.73 14.31
C GLU A 12 -2.97 -8.35 15.77
N ARG A 13 -1.74 -8.58 16.25
CA ARG A 13 -1.32 -8.14 17.59
C ARG A 13 -1.30 -6.62 17.72
N ILE A 14 -0.84 -5.93 16.67
CA ILE A 14 -0.89 -4.47 16.61
C ILE A 14 -2.33 -3.98 16.65
N ASP A 15 -3.23 -4.60 15.91
CA ASP A 15 -4.65 -4.28 15.93
C ASP A 15 -5.27 -4.53 17.31
N ALA A 16 -4.84 -5.57 18.00
CA ALA A 16 -5.26 -5.85 19.36
C ALA A 16 -4.74 -4.79 20.36
N THR A 17 -3.51 -4.30 20.18
CA THR A 17 -2.94 -3.24 21.02
C THR A 17 -3.55 -1.87 20.77
N LYS A 18 -4.22 -1.65 19.63
CA LYS A 18 -5.04 -0.46 19.38
C LYS A 18 -6.09 -0.22 20.46
N LYS A 19 -6.62 -1.27 21.04
CA LYS A 19 -7.60 -1.17 22.14
C LYS A 19 -6.97 -0.59 23.40
N VAL A 20 -5.65 -0.69 23.54
CA VAL A 20 -4.88 -0.18 24.69
C VAL A 20 -4.30 1.20 24.43
N ASN A 21 -3.86 1.47 23.18
CA ASN A 21 -3.27 2.75 22.76
C ASN A 21 -3.83 3.17 21.39
N PRO A 22 -5.07 3.65 21.32
CA PRO A 22 -5.72 3.92 20.03
C PRO A 22 -5.12 5.09 19.23
N LYS A 23 -4.30 5.95 19.86
CA LYS A 23 -3.80 7.17 19.18
C LYS A 23 -2.67 6.94 18.19
N ASP A 24 -1.71 6.04 18.49
CA ASP A 24 -0.48 5.94 17.69
C ASP A 24 -0.64 5.05 16.46
N LEU A 25 -1.20 3.87 16.64
CA LEU A 25 -1.37 2.89 15.53
C LEU A 25 -2.51 3.26 14.60
N SER A 26 -3.60 3.82 15.12
CA SER A 26 -4.71 4.29 14.31
C SER A 26 -4.29 5.40 13.35
N SER A 27 -3.48 6.34 13.84
CA SER A 27 -2.95 7.44 13.03
C SER A 27 -2.08 6.95 11.88
N ASP A 28 -1.18 5.98 12.13
CA ASP A 28 -0.31 5.43 11.09
C ASP A 28 -1.09 4.61 10.05
N GLN A 29 -2.11 3.88 10.47
CA GLN A 29 -2.98 3.16 9.53
C GLN A 29 -3.80 4.11 8.67
N ASP A 30 -4.40 5.14 9.26
CA ASP A 30 -5.12 6.16 8.51
C ASP A 30 -4.20 6.86 7.51
N LEU A 31 -2.96 7.09 7.90
CA LEU A 31 -1.96 7.71 7.03
C LEU A 31 -1.61 6.80 5.84
N THR A 32 -1.51 5.47 6.04
CA THR A 32 -1.29 4.56 4.90
C THR A 32 -2.45 4.59 3.91
N ILE A 33 -3.68 4.71 4.39
CA ILE A 33 -4.86 4.82 3.53
C ILE A 33 -4.83 6.13 2.74
N ALA A 34 -4.48 7.24 3.38
CA ALA A 34 -4.28 8.52 2.70
C ALA A 34 -3.22 8.41 1.59
N ILE A 35 -2.10 7.76 1.87
CA ILE A 35 -1.03 7.52 0.89
C ILE A 35 -1.54 6.69 -0.30
N MET A 36 -2.29 5.63 -0.05
CA MET A 36 -2.93 4.83 -1.11
C MET A 36 -3.78 5.70 -2.04
N ASN A 37 -4.58 6.58 -1.47
CA ASN A 37 -5.44 7.49 -2.23
C ASN A 37 -4.61 8.51 -3.04
N LEU A 38 -3.53 9.03 -2.48
CA LEU A 38 -2.64 9.95 -3.20
C LEU A 38 -1.96 9.28 -4.38
N ILE A 39 -1.52 8.04 -4.26
CA ILE A 39 -0.96 7.27 -5.38
C ILE A 39 -2.02 7.11 -6.47
N SER A 40 -3.25 6.82 -6.09
CA SER A 40 -4.38 6.69 -7.03
C SER A 40 -4.69 8.03 -7.72
N ILE A 41 -4.58 9.14 -7.04
CA ILE A 41 -4.74 10.47 -7.64
C ILE A 41 -3.65 10.73 -8.69
N GLU A 42 -2.39 10.43 -8.39
CA GLU A 42 -1.29 10.56 -9.37
C GLU A 42 -1.59 9.76 -10.63
N GLU A 43 -1.98 8.51 -10.49
CA GLU A 43 -2.37 7.64 -11.61
C GLU A 43 -3.54 8.24 -12.39
N HIS A 44 -4.57 8.68 -11.70
CA HIS A 44 -5.77 9.26 -12.33
C HIS A 44 -5.44 10.50 -13.16
N LEU A 45 -4.59 11.38 -12.64
CA LEU A 45 -4.14 12.57 -13.34
C LEU A 45 -3.38 12.22 -14.63
N VAL A 46 -2.51 11.22 -14.59
CA VAL A 46 -1.78 10.74 -15.77
C VAL A 46 -2.76 10.23 -16.84
N PHE A 47 -3.67 9.36 -16.47
CA PHE A 47 -4.62 8.78 -17.43
C PHE A 47 -5.63 9.80 -17.95
N SER A 48 -6.10 10.72 -17.11
CA SER A 48 -7.01 11.78 -17.56
C SER A 48 -6.34 12.74 -18.53
N GLY A 49 -5.09 13.12 -18.26
CA GLY A 49 -4.32 13.94 -19.18
C GLY A 49 -4.12 13.25 -20.52
N ALA A 50 -3.76 11.97 -20.52
CA ALA A 50 -3.55 11.19 -21.74
C ALA A 50 -4.85 10.99 -22.55
N LYS A 51 -5.96 10.68 -21.89
CA LYS A 51 -7.25 10.46 -22.55
C LYS A 51 -7.85 11.73 -23.14
N THR A 52 -7.70 12.84 -22.44
CA THR A 52 -8.35 14.12 -22.84
C THR A 52 -7.44 15.00 -23.68
N GLY A 53 -6.14 14.74 -23.69
CA GLY A 53 -5.14 15.64 -24.29
C GLY A 53 -4.93 16.95 -23.51
N LYS A 54 -5.54 17.08 -22.34
CA LYS A 54 -5.42 18.29 -21.50
C LYS A 54 -4.21 18.16 -20.59
N THR A 55 -3.13 18.84 -20.93
CA THR A 55 -1.87 18.80 -20.16
C THR A 55 -1.99 19.43 -18.77
N SER A 56 -3.04 20.20 -18.51
CA SER A 56 -3.33 20.77 -17.20
C SER A 56 -3.48 19.70 -16.10
N PHE A 57 -3.90 18.49 -16.46
CA PHE A 57 -3.92 17.36 -15.51
C PHE A 57 -2.52 17.00 -15.05
N TYR A 58 -1.54 17.05 -15.94
CA TYR A 58 -0.14 16.73 -15.60
C TYR A 58 0.47 17.78 -14.66
N ASP A 59 0.04 19.02 -14.76
CA ASP A 59 0.54 20.11 -13.93
C ASP A 59 0.23 19.92 -12.44
N LEU A 60 -0.78 19.13 -12.11
CA LEU A 60 -1.18 18.82 -10.75
C LEU A 60 -0.40 17.65 -10.13
N ILE A 61 0.27 16.85 -10.94
CA ILE A 61 0.93 15.60 -10.49
C ILE A 61 2.02 15.90 -9.47
N GLU A 62 2.84 16.90 -9.71
CA GLU A 62 3.99 17.21 -8.85
C GLU A 62 3.55 17.58 -7.43
N ASP A 63 2.52 18.38 -7.26
CA ASP A 63 2.00 18.78 -5.95
C ASP A 63 1.48 17.56 -5.18
N VAL A 64 0.72 16.70 -5.84
CA VAL A 64 0.20 15.47 -5.24
C VAL A 64 1.34 14.52 -4.86
N ARG A 65 2.30 14.36 -5.75
CA ARG A 65 3.48 13.51 -5.52
C ARG A 65 4.32 14.00 -4.34
N GLU A 66 4.57 15.29 -4.24
CA GLU A 66 5.33 15.86 -3.12
C GLU A 66 4.60 15.66 -1.79
N THR A 67 3.29 15.85 -1.77
CA THR A 67 2.47 15.59 -0.58
C THR A 67 2.58 14.11 -0.18
N ARG A 68 2.43 13.19 -1.14
CA ARG A 68 2.56 11.75 -0.90
C ARG A 68 3.94 11.39 -0.34
N LYS A 69 5.01 11.92 -0.91
CA LYS A 69 6.37 11.67 -0.45
C LYS A 69 6.57 12.10 1.00
N LYS A 70 6.10 13.29 1.35
CA LYS A 70 6.17 13.83 2.73
C LYS A 70 5.43 12.95 3.72
N LEU A 71 4.27 12.43 3.35
CA LEU A 71 3.50 11.54 4.21
C LEU A 71 4.17 10.18 4.35
N MET A 72 4.70 9.63 3.25
CA MET A 72 5.45 8.38 3.29
C MET A 72 6.68 8.45 4.20
N MET A 73 7.39 9.58 4.22
CA MET A 73 8.55 9.78 5.09
C MET A 73 8.22 9.64 6.59
N LYS A 74 6.95 9.83 6.97
CA LYS A 74 6.51 9.68 8.37
C LYS A 74 6.42 8.23 8.81
N ILE A 75 6.24 7.30 7.87
CA ILE A 75 5.99 5.89 8.17
C ILE A 75 7.17 5.03 7.74
N ILE A 76 7.79 5.34 6.61
CA ILE A 76 8.85 4.53 6.04
C ILE A 76 10.19 5.03 6.54
N PRO A 77 10.93 4.20 7.31
CA PRO A 77 12.22 4.63 7.91
C PRO A 77 13.29 4.96 6.87
N SER A 78 13.26 4.28 5.72
CA SER A 78 14.16 4.51 4.58
C SER A 78 13.41 5.20 3.46
N TYR A 79 13.67 6.48 3.22
CA TYR A 79 12.99 7.23 2.18
C TYR A 79 13.59 7.07 0.78
N GLU A 80 14.64 6.29 0.65
CA GLU A 80 15.28 5.99 -0.63
C GLU A 80 15.52 4.50 -0.77
N GLY A 81 15.64 4.05 -2.03
CA GLY A 81 15.98 2.68 -2.34
C GLY A 81 14.75 1.77 -2.45
N GLU A 82 15.02 0.48 -2.35
CA GLU A 82 14.03 -0.56 -2.65
C GLU A 82 12.88 -0.59 -1.65
N VAL A 83 13.14 -0.40 -0.36
CA VAL A 83 12.08 -0.41 0.66
C VAL A 83 11.05 0.68 0.38
N TRP A 84 11.50 1.86 -0.02
CA TRP A 84 10.62 2.96 -0.40
C TRP A 84 9.73 2.58 -1.58
N CYS A 85 10.33 2.11 -2.67
CA CYS A 85 9.61 1.76 -3.88
C CYS A 85 8.67 0.56 -3.67
N ILE A 86 9.15 -0.49 -3.01
CA ILE A 86 8.32 -1.67 -2.71
C ILE A 86 7.14 -1.28 -1.82
N SER A 87 7.38 -0.48 -0.80
CA SER A 87 6.32 0.01 0.11
C SER A 87 5.22 0.76 -0.65
N LYS A 88 5.62 1.66 -1.54
CA LYS A 88 4.67 2.37 -2.40
C LYS A 88 3.84 1.41 -3.25
N HIS A 89 4.49 0.44 -3.89
CA HIS A 89 3.82 -0.53 -4.73
C HIS A 89 2.90 -1.46 -3.94
N LEU A 90 3.28 -1.85 -2.74
CA LEU A 90 2.43 -2.68 -1.87
C LEU A 90 1.15 -1.95 -1.50
N LEU A 91 1.24 -0.69 -1.11
CA LEU A 91 0.07 0.12 -0.78
C LEU A 91 -0.83 0.34 -2.01
N ALA A 92 -0.24 0.67 -3.15
CA ALA A 92 -0.99 0.86 -4.39
C ALA A 92 -1.70 -0.42 -4.85
N SER A 93 -1.01 -1.55 -4.80
CA SER A 93 -1.56 -2.86 -5.19
C SER A 93 -2.67 -3.31 -4.26
N SER A 94 -2.48 -3.15 -2.95
CA SER A 94 -3.49 -3.48 -1.95
C SER A 94 -4.80 -2.72 -2.21
N MET A 95 -4.72 -1.42 -2.42
CA MET A 95 -5.89 -0.61 -2.71
C MET A 95 -6.56 -1.01 -4.02
N ARG A 96 -5.79 -1.27 -5.07
CA ARG A 96 -6.33 -1.65 -6.38
C ARG A 96 -7.05 -3.00 -6.32
N LEU A 97 -6.49 -3.98 -5.61
CA LEU A 97 -7.15 -5.28 -5.42
C LEU A 97 -8.45 -5.16 -4.62
N MET A 98 -8.48 -4.27 -3.64
CA MET A 98 -9.71 -3.96 -2.91
C MET A 98 -10.80 -3.41 -3.86
N GLU A 99 -10.44 -2.47 -4.73
CA GLU A 99 -11.38 -1.89 -5.71
C GLU A 99 -11.88 -2.93 -6.71
N VAL A 100 -10.98 -3.76 -7.24
CA VAL A 100 -11.36 -4.85 -8.14
C VAL A 100 -12.26 -5.85 -7.42
N GLY A 101 -11.96 -6.17 -6.17
CA GLY A 101 -12.78 -7.04 -5.34
C GLY A 101 -14.20 -6.49 -5.15
N THR A 102 -14.34 -5.20 -4.87
CA THR A 102 -15.67 -4.57 -4.72
C THR A 102 -16.50 -4.63 -6.01
N LYS A 103 -15.84 -4.46 -7.17
CA LYS A 103 -16.50 -4.63 -8.47
C LYS A 103 -16.98 -6.07 -8.68
N GLN A 104 -16.16 -7.05 -8.36
CA GLN A 104 -16.53 -8.46 -8.45
C GLN A 104 -17.70 -8.80 -7.51
N GLN A 105 -17.68 -8.25 -6.31
CA GLN A 105 -18.78 -8.41 -5.36
C GLN A 105 -20.09 -7.84 -5.92
N SER A 106 -20.04 -6.66 -6.53
CA SER A 106 -21.21 -6.03 -7.16
C SER A 106 -21.75 -6.84 -8.34
N LEU A 107 -20.89 -7.59 -9.03
CA LEU A 107 -21.26 -8.49 -10.13
C LEU A 107 -21.77 -9.85 -9.64
N GLY A 108 -21.77 -10.11 -8.34
CA GLY A 108 -22.20 -11.38 -7.76
C GLY A 108 -21.09 -12.45 -7.72
N ASN A 109 -19.87 -12.14 -8.12
CA ASN A 109 -18.73 -13.04 -8.08
C ASN A 109 -18.09 -13.04 -6.69
N ILE A 110 -18.80 -13.57 -5.71
CA ILE A 110 -18.49 -13.43 -4.28
C ILE A 110 -17.17 -14.12 -3.91
N GLU A 111 -16.94 -15.34 -4.37
CA GLU A 111 -15.70 -16.06 -4.04
C GLU A 111 -14.46 -15.34 -4.58
N GLN A 112 -14.55 -14.84 -5.81
CA GLN A 112 -13.48 -14.07 -6.42
C GLN A 112 -13.24 -12.75 -5.67
N ALA A 113 -14.31 -12.08 -5.25
CA ALA A 113 -14.22 -10.85 -4.47
C ALA A 113 -13.49 -11.10 -3.15
N TYR A 114 -13.85 -12.13 -2.42
CA TYR A 114 -13.25 -12.47 -1.13
C TYR A 114 -11.78 -12.87 -1.29
N ASP A 115 -11.43 -13.60 -2.33
CA ASP A 115 -10.04 -13.93 -2.65
C ASP A 115 -9.21 -12.66 -2.87
N LEU A 116 -9.74 -11.70 -3.62
CA LEU A 116 -9.08 -10.41 -3.87
C LEU A 116 -8.94 -9.57 -2.60
N PHE A 117 -9.94 -9.57 -1.73
CA PHE A 117 -9.84 -8.88 -0.43
C PHE A 117 -8.76 -9.50 0.45
N ASN A 118 -8.65 -10.81 0.49
CA ASN A 118 -7.60 -11.48 1.24
C ASN A 118 -6.21 -11.18 0.68
N LYS A 119 -6.06 -11.15 -0.63
CA LYS A 119 -4.80 -10.76 -1.28
C LYS A 119 -4.43 -9.30 -0.98
N ALA A 120 -5.41 -8.40 -1.00
CA ALA A 120 -5.19 -7.01 -0.62
C ALA A 120 -4.66 -6.89 0.82
N TYR A 121 -5.28 -7.61 1.74
CA TYR A 121 -4.85 -7.64 3.14
C TYR A 121 -3.46 -8.24 3.30
N ASP A 122 -3.13 -9.31 2.59
CA ASP A 122 -1.80 -9.94 2.61
C ASP A 122 -0.71 -8.96 2.19
N LEU A 123 -0.94 -8.20 1.12
CA LEU A 123 0.01 -7.19 0.66
C LEU A 123 0.14 -6.05 1.67
N TYR A 124 -0.93 -5.66 2.30
CA TYR A 124 -0.91 -4.66 3.36
C TYR A 124 -0.08 -5.14 4.57
N CYS A 125 -0.23 -6.40 4.95
CA CYS A 125 0.60 -7.01 6.00
C CYS A 125 2.08 -7.03 5.63
N LEU A 126 2.42 -7.30 4.36
CA LEU A 126 3.81 -7.24 3.88
C LEU A 126 4.38 -5.83 4.01
N PHE A 127 3.60 -4.81 3.70
CA PHE A 127 4.00 -3.41 3.90
C PHE A 127 4.44 -3.16 5.36
N TRP A 128 3.62 -3.56 6.31
CA TRP A 128 3.94 -3.38 7.73
C TRP A 128 5.15 -4.22 8.15
N GLY A 129 5.26 -5.44 7.65
CA GLY A 129 6.40 -6.31 7.94
C GLY A 129 7.72 -5.68 7.50
N LEU A 130 7.76 -5.05 6.33
CA LEU A 130 8.95 -4.35 5.84
C LEU A 130 9.27 -3.10 6.66
N ASN A 131 8.26 -2.32 7.02
CA ASN A 131 8.45 -1.02 7.64
C ASN A 131 8.58 -1.07 9.17
N MET A 132 8.31 -2.22 9.77
CA MET A 132 8.52 -2.45 11.20
C MET A 132 9.73 -3.37 11.48
N ASN A 133 10.62 -3.53 10.52
CA ASN A 133 11.85 -4.34 10.61
C ASN A 133 11.60 -5.83 10.94
N MET A 134 10.43 -6.35 10.61
CA MET A 134 10.12 -7.78 10.76
C MET A 134 10.58 -8.59 9.55
N LEU A 135 10.58 -7.95 8.38
CA LEU A 135 11.08 -8.49 7.11
C LEU A 135 12.14 -7.54 6.59
N SER A 136 13.18 -8.09 5.97
CA SER A 136 14.22 -7.30 5.35
C SER A 136 14.23 -7.57 3.84
N VAL A 137 14.60 -6.58 3.06
CA VAL A 137 14.77 -6.75 1.62
C VAL A 137 15.91 -7.74 1.34
N ASP A 138 16.90 -7.79 2.22
CA ASP A 138 18.01 -8.75 2.13
C ASP A 138 17.54 -10.20 2.34
N ASP A 139 16.45 -10.41 3.07
CA ASP A 139 15.82 -11.72 3.24
C ASP A 139 14.97 -12.13 2.03
N VAL A 140 14.67 -11.20 1.15
CA VAL A 140 13.88 -11.43 -0.07
C VAL A 140 14.86 -11.66 -1.23
N LYS A 141 15.32 -12.89 -1.37
CA LYS A 141 16.34 -13.27 -2.35
C LYS A 141 15.90 -13.15 -3.82
N TRP A 142 14.61 -13.15 -4.06
CA TRP A 142 14.07 -13.14 -5.42
C TRP A 142 14.50 -11.94 -6.28
N VAL A 143 14.86 -10.82 -5.65
CA VAL A 143 15.34 -9.63 -6.39
C VAL A 143 16.77 -9.83 -6.90
N LYS A 144 17.59 -10.57 -6.17
CA LYS A 144 18.99 -10.85 -6.56
C LYS A 144 19.11 -11.99 -7.55
N ASP A 145 18.20 -12.95 -7.48
CA ASP A 145 18.24 -14.14 -8.32
C ASP A 145 17.60 -13.91 -9.70
N SER A 146 16.87 -12.84 -9.89
CA SER A 146 16.27 -12.47 -11.16
C SER A 146 17.14 -11.54 -12.02
N ALA A 147 18.27 -11.14 -11.52
CA ALA A 147 19.25 -10.38 -12.26
C ALA A 147 20.27 -11.32 -12.92
#